data_31a088bb3fa02c29a380c0aa17f663a0
#
_entry.id   31a088bb3fa02c29a380c0aa17f663a0
#
_cell.length_a   1.000
_cell.length_b   1.000
_cell.length_c   1.000
_cell.angle_alpha   90.00
_cell.angle_beta   90.00
_cell.angle_gamma   90.00
#
_symmetry.space_group_name_H-M   'P 1'
#
loop_
_entity.id
_entity.type
_entity.pdbx_description
1 polymer ?
#
loop_
_entity_poly.entity_id
_entity_poly.type
_entity_poly.pdbx_seq_one_letter_code
_entity_poly.pdbx_strand_id
1 'polypeptide(L)'
;MKSLRLVFSLGIFFTCLLQAQEERQAPPTEIPDFSNLDEYIYVPKSTMLFGFRNISGPKTSFSGKGKLALEDKSGSATGSNEFRTYHDGSVAPDGRTTVSESSDGLSVSFPVPNDGKTNTWAYSDDKQFTSDGYMTFHNYSAQIIDTNIRSLNAGRSSGLELSVAYDMGKAFKRLDWSLIAGVSLNDIAASTNDKVAARLTTVTDTYNLFGQRPPIAPYSAPSSVSSSVTNSDGTTSSDTADNTTLLGNAPLARNTTTITDSTSVDNRWKLKGSYFTMRAGPSVTLQFTTRFKASVSAGLAMVYAGSNYTVVESFEPETGAEIKETVTDETTKFRLGYYADATLQFDATERTGFYVGAVYQATGSYDQVIATANANYVSKIDLSNLNGLRAGMTFRF
;
A
#
# COMPACT_ATOMS: atom_id res chain seq x y z
N MET A 1 9.65 3.00 -14.70
CA MET A 1 9.50 3.67 -16.00
C MET A 1 8.09 3.47 -16.60
N LYS A 2 7.02 3.74 -15.85
CA LYS A 2 5.62 3.66 -16.33
C LYS A 2 4.78 4.95 -16.10
N SER A 3 5.39 6.01 -15.58
CA SER A 3 4.70 7.26 -15.25
C SER A 3 4.54 8.27 -16.42
N LEU A 4 5.11 7.98 -17.59
CA LEU A 4 5.16 8.94 -18.69
C LEU A 4 3.98 8.88 -19.69
N ARG A 5 3.10 7.87 -19.58
CA ARG A 5 1.98 7.71 -20.54
C ARG A 5 0.68 8.42 -20.14
N LEU A 6 0.55 8.91 -18.92
CA LEU A 6 -0.67 9.58 -18.45
C LEU A 6 -0.78 11.05 -18.92
N VAL A 7 0.36 11.69 -19.23
CA VAL A 7 0.41 13.10 -19.62
C VAL A 7 -0.03 13.31 -21.09
N PHE A 8 0.11 12.29 -21.94
CA PHE A 8 -0.21 12.42 -23.38
C PHE A 8 -1.71 12.36 -23.70
N SER A 9 -2.52 11.70 -22.86
CA SER A 9 -3.98 11.57 -23.09
C SER A 9 -4.74 12.85 -22.68
N LEU A 10 -4.22 13.63 -21.76
CA LEU A 10 -4.84 14.89 -21.31
C LEU A 10 -4.63 16.04 -22.31
N GLY A 11 -3.55 16.00 -23.11
CA GLY A 11 -3.22 17.00 -24.12
C GLY A 11 -4.16 17.02 -25.31
N ILE A 12 -4.75 15.87 -25.68
CA ILE A 12 -5.63 15.77 -26.85
C ILE A 12 -7.02 16.38 -26.60
N PHE A 13 -7.50 16.34 -25.36
CA PHE A 13 -8.79 16.95 -25.01
C PHE A 13 -8.73 18.48 -24.94
N PHE A 14 -7.56 19.04 -24.59
CA PHE A 14 -7.36 20.49 -24.52
C PHE A 14 -7.16 21.14 -25.90
N THR A 15 -6.58 20.40 -26.85
CA THR A 15 -6.38 20.91 -28.24
C THR A 15 -7.68 20.99 -29.00
N CYS A 16 -8.67 20.12 -28.79
CA CYS A 16 -9.98 20.24 -29.43
C CYS A 16 -10.80 21.46 -28.93
N LEU A 17 -10.57 21.92 -27.70
CA LEU A 17 -11.23 23.12 -27.16
C LEU A 17 -10.60 24.44 -27.67
N LEU A 18 -9.33 24.41 -28.06
CA LEU A 18 -8.63 25.61 -28.59
C LEU A 18 -8.87 25.82 -30.08
N GLN A 19 -9.17 24.78 -30.85
CA GLN A 19 -9.46 24.93 -32.29
C GLN A 19 -10.86 25.49 -32.60
N ALA A 20 -11.75 25.54 -31.62
CA ALA A 20 -13.07 26.19 -31.80
C ALA A 20 -13.03 27.74 -31.74
N GLN A 21 -11.85 28.35 -31.59
CA GLN A 21 -11.70 29.79 -31.42
C GLN A 21 -11.14 30.52 -32.67
N GLU A 22 -10.84 29.83 -33.77
CA GLU A 22 -10.16 30.43 -34.89
C GLU A 22 -11.01 30.55 -36.16
N GLU A 23 -12.24 31.07 -36.06
CA GLU A 23 -12.90 31.75 -37.15
C GLU A 23 -13.39 33.12 -36.68
N ARG A 24 -12.44 34.03 -36.47
CA ARG A 24 -12.77 35.46 -36.51
C ARG A 24 -12.88 35.86 -37.97
N GLN A 25 -14.10 35.93 -38.51
CA GLN A 25 -14.39 36.61 -39.72
C GLN A 25 -13.89 38.06 -39.62
N ALA A 26 -13.18 38.54 -40.66
CA ALA A 26 -12.77 39.92 -40.76
C ALA A 26 -14.01 40.84 -40.61
N PRO A 27 -13.88 41.98 -39.93
CA PRO A 27 -15.02 42.85 -39.73
C PRO A 27 -15.54 43.33 -41.09
N PRO A 28 -16.86 43.29 -41.31
CA PRO A 28 -17.46 43.78 -42.53
C PRO A 28 -17.14 45.27 -42.67
N THR A 29 -16.70 45.65 -43.86
CA THR A 29 -16.37 47.05 -44.25
C THR A 29 -17.61 47.91 -44.45
N GLU A 30 -18.82 47.36 -44.24
CA GLU A 30 -20.07 48.08 -44.33
C GLU A 30 -20.51 48.59 -42.96
N ILE A 31 -21.01 49.82 -42.89
CA ILE A 31 -21.55 50.42 -41.69
C ILE A 31 -22.66 49.47 -41.19
N PRO A 32 -22.58 48.92 -39.96
CA PRO A 32 -23.54 47.95 -39.48
C PRO A 32 -24.93 48.59 -39.48
N ASP A 33 -25.92 47.88 -40.03
CA ASP A 33 -27.33 48.25 -39.91
C ASP A 33 -27.75 48.02 -38.47
N PHE A 34 -27.85 49.10 -37.69
CA PHE A 34 -28.25 49.08 -36.27
C PHE A 34 -29.75 48.77 -36.05
N SER A 35 -30.54 48.53 -37.13
CA SER A 35 -31.93 48.13 -37.03
C SER A 35 -32.10 46.73 -36.43
N ASN A 36 -31.06 45.88 -36.44
CA ASN A 36 -31.03 44.52 -35.84
C ASN A 36 -29.94 44.39 -34.77
N LEU A 37 -29.97 45.26 -33.76
CA LEU A 37 -29.02 45.23 -32.63
C LEU A 37 -29.01 43.86 -31.93
N ASP A 38 -30.08 43.08 -31.95
CA ASP A 38 -30.20 41.76 -31.36
C ASP A 38 -29.25 40.74 -32.05
N GLU A 39 -28.83 40.95 -33.32
CA GLU A 39 -27.91 40.09 -34.03
C GLU A 39 -26.45 40.25 -33.56
N TYR A 40 -26.14 41.40 -32.95
CA TYR A 40 -24.78 41.70 -32.42
C TYR A 40 -24.64 41.42 -30.90
N ILE A 41 -25.72 41.05 -30.22
CA ILE A 41 -25.68 40.70 -28.79
C ILE A 41 -25.12 39.27 -28.67
N TYR A 42 -23.87 39.19 -28.24
CA TYR A 42 -23.26 37.88 -27.93
C TYR A 42 -24.02 37.23 -26.74
N VAL A 43 -24.72 36.13 -27.01
CA VAL A 43 -25.36 35.31 -25.99
C VAL A 43 -24.43 34.13 -25.67
N PRO A 44 -23.86 34.06 -24.46
CA PRO A 44 -22.98 32.97 -24.09
C PRO A 44 -23.74 31.63 -24.15
N LYS A 45 -23.24 30.69 -24.96
CA LYS A 45 -23.83 29.34 -25.12
C LYS A 45 -23.16 28.29 -24.25
N SER A 46 -21.97 28.60 -23.74
CA SER A 46 -21.18 27.66 -22.94
C SER A 46 -21.12 28.10 -21.48
N THR A 47 -21.30 27.17 -20.58
CA THR A 47 -21.14 27.38 -19.13
C THR A 47 -20.14 26.37 -18.59
N MET A 48 -19.05 26.86 -18.01
CA MET A 48 -18.08 26.05 -17.29
C MET A 48 -18.42 26.02 -15.79
N LEU A 49 -18.40 24.85 -15.20
CA LEU A 49 -18.58 24.64 -13.77
C LEU A 49 -17.27 24.08 -13.21
N PHE A 50 -16.70 24.76 -12.24
CA PHE A 50 -15.51 24.30 -11.52
C PHE A 50 -15.81 24.26 -10.02
N GLY A 51 -15.48 23.15 -9.36
CA GLY A 51 -15.79 23.02 -7.94
C GLY A 51 -15.24 21.78 -7.28
N PHE A 52 -15.72 21.59 -6.06
CA PHE A 52 -15.39 20.46 -5.22
C PHE A 52 -16.54 19.47 -5.17
N ARG A 53 -16.18 18.20 -5.08
CA ARG A 53 -17.09 17.09 -4.78
C ARG A 53 -16.73 16.48 -3.44
N ASN A 54 -17.75 16.17 -2.64
CA ASN A 54 -17.62 15.36 -1.45
C ASN A 54 -18.69 14.27 -1.50
N ILE A 55 -18.26 13.08 -1.85
CA ILE A 55 -19.16 11.94 -2.09
C ILE A 55 -18.86 10.80 -1.11
N SER A 56 -19.78 9.83 -0.98
CA SER A 56 -19.51 8.59 -0.29
C SER A 56 -18.31 7.91 -0.96
N GLY A 57 -17.36 7.44 -0.15
CA GLY A 57 -16.24 6.66 -0.67
C GLY A 57 -16.70 5.27 -1.16
N PRO A 58 -15.86 4.58 -1.95
CA PRO A 58 -16.15 3.22 -2.38
C PRO A 58 -16.25 2.26 -1.19
N LYS A 59 -17.19 1.33 -1.21
CA LYS A 59 -17.16 0.22 -0.27
C LYS A 59 -16.01 -0.71 -0.63
N THR A 60 -15.24 -1.10 0.37
CA THR A 60 -14.09 -1.97 0.16
C THR A 60 -14.20 -3.20 1.04
N SER A 61 -13.91 -4.37 0.50
CA SER A 61 -13.80 -5.59 1.28
C SER A 61 -12.47 -6.28 1.02
N PHE A 62 -11.91 -6.86 2.07
CA PHE A 62 -10.64 -7.56 2.07
C PHE A 62 -10.84 -9.01 2.46
N SER A 63 -10.15 -9.90 1.77
CA SER A 63 -10.10 -11.34 2.05
C SER A 63 -8.81 -11.93 1.53
N GLY A 64 -8.49 -13.14 1.94
CA GLY A 64 -7.35 -13.85 1.40
C GLY A 64 -6.54 -14.55 2.48
N LYS A 65 -5.48 -15.23 2.02
CA LYS A 65 -4.60 -16.06 2.84
C LYS A 65 -3.16 -15.80 2.44
N GLY A 66 -2.28 -15.84 3.44
CA GLY A 66 -0.84 -15.72 3.25
C GLY A 66 -0.10 -16.75 4.08
N LYS A 67 1.19 -16.83 3.82
CA LYS A 67 2.14 -17.66 4.55
C LYS A 67 3.37 -16.83 4.85
N LEU A 68 3.79 -16.82 6.09
CA LEU A 68 4.96 -16.09 6.58
C LEU A 68 6.12 -17.04 6.85
N ALA A 69 7.35 -16.55 6.64
CA ALA A 69 8.59 -17.19 7.02
C ALA A 69 8.71 -18.63 6.51
N LEU A 70 8.52 -18.82 5.22
CA LEU A 70 8.55 -20.17 4.61
C LEU A 70 9.95 -20.73 4.37
N GLU A 71 10.96 -19.89 4.42
CA GLU A 71 12.33 -20.27 4.13
C GLU A 71 12.95 -20.88 5.40
N ASP A 72 13.03 -22.22 5.44
CA ASP A 72 13.74 -22.92 6.50
C ASP A 72 15.24 -22.92 6.21
N LYS A 73 16.00 -22.13 6.98
CA LYS A 73 17.45 -22.02 6.92
C LYS A 73 18.17 -22.83 8.01
N SER A 74 17.44 -23.68 8.72
CA SER A 74 18.02 -24.49 9.79
C SER A 74 18.90 -25.64 9.31
N GLY A 75 18.97 -25.86 7.99
CA GLY A 75 19.80 -26.88 7.39
C GLY A 75 19.36 -28.32 7.74
N SER A 76 20.26 -29.27 7.58
CA SER A 76 19.99 -30.69 7.91
C SER A 76 19.89 -30.92 9.41
N ALA A 77 18.90 -31.73 9.84
CA ALA A 77 18.78 -32.15 11.24
C ALA A 77 19.98 -32.98 11.76
N THR A 78 20.76 -33.59 10.88
CA THR A 78 21.86 -34.49 11.24
C THR A 78 23.22 -34.03 10.71
N GLY A 79 23.27 -32.99 9.89
CA GLY A 79 24.51 -32.44 9.38
C GLY A 79 25.35 -31.81 10.49
N SER A 80 26.68 -32.06 10.46
CA SER A 80 27.60 -31.39 11.36
C SER A 80 28.37 -30.29 10.64
N ASN A 81 28.73 -29.26 11.39
CA ASN A 81 29.56 -28.15 10.89
C ASN A 81 28.95 -27.39 9.68
N GLU A 82 27.62 -27.24 9.69
CA GLU A 82 26.87 -26.52 8.70
C GLU A 82 26.49 -25.10 9.22
N PHE A 83 26.31 -24.16 8.29
CA PHE A 83 25.75 -22.87 8.65
C PHE A 83 24.23 -22.98 8.77
N ARG A 84 23.70 -22.65 9.93
CA ARG A 84 22.27 -22.66 10.23
C ARG A 84 21.80 -21.30 10.74
N THR A 85 20.68 -20.85 10.23
CA THR A 85 20.04 -19.62 10.67
C THR A 85 18.67 -19.94 11.24
N TYR A 86 18.36 -19.30 12.36
CA TYR A 86 17.10 -19.40 13.06
C TYR A 86 16.51 -18.00 13.24
N HIS A 87 15.24 -17.90 13.56
CA HIS A 87 14.62 -16.60 13.85
C HIS A 87 15.14 -15.96 15.15
N ASP A 88 15.70 -16.77 16.03
CA ASP A 88 16.21 -16.36 17.33
C ASP A 88 17.72 -16.60 17.49
N GLY A 89 18.44 -16.91 16.40
CA GLY A 89 19.88 -17.07 16.46
C GLY A 89 20.49 -17.72 15.24
N SER A 90 21.74 -18.16 15.39
CA SER A 90 22.49 -18.85 14.34
C SER A 90 23.54 -19.81 14.94
N VAL A 91 23.84 -20.85 14.21
CA VAL A 91 24.97 -21.76 14.48
C VAL A 91 25.76 -21.90 13.19
N ALA A 92 27.04 -21.59 13.26
CA ALA A 92 27.93 -21.64 12.09
C ALA A 92 29.04 -22.67 12.28
N PRO A 93 29.74 -23.03 11.21
CA PRO A 93 30.92 -23.86 11.27
C PRO A 93 31.94 -23.37 12.29
N ASP A 94 32.65 -24.32 12.91
CA ASP A 94 33.69 -24.00 13.88
C ASP A 94 34.80 -23.13 13.28
N GLY A 95 35.04 -22.01 13.91
CA GLY A 95 36.05 -21.02 13.53
C GLY A 95 37.36 -21.14 14.29
N ARG A 96 37.50 -22.13 15.18
CA ARG A 96 38.70 -22.30 16.00
C ARG A 96 39.88 -22.73 15.13
N THR A 97 41.05 -22.20 15.48
CA THR A 97 42.32 -22.55 14.84
C THR A 97 43.36 -22.98 15.90
N THR A 98 44.24 -23.89 15.55
CA THR A 98 45.46 -24.23 16.30
C THR A 98 46.65 -23.61 15.61
N VAL A 99 47.58 -23.07 16.40
CA VAL A 99 48.86 -22.56 15.88
C VAL A 99 49.93 -23.63 16.04
N SER A 100 50.60 -23.97 14.95
CA SER A 100 51.77 -24.81 14.99
C SER A 100 52.98 -23.95 14.65
N GLU A 101 53.98 -23.97 15.51
CA GLU A 101 55.26 -23.31 15.23
C GLU A 101 56.17 -24.31 14.48
N SER A 102 56.69 -23.86 13.34
CA SER A 102 57.71 -24.58 12.59
C SER A 102 59.07 -24.37 13.23
N SER A 103 59.98 -25.30 13.01
CA SER A 103 61.39 -25.20 13.47
C SER A 103 62.10 -23.91 12.98
N ASP A 104 61.54 -23.24 11.99
CA ASP A 104 62.05 -21.99 11.39
C ASP A 104 61.45 -20.71 12.02
N GLY A 105 60.68 -20.86 13.10
CA GLY A 105 60.01 -19.75 13.82
C GLY A 105 58.78 -19.19 13.09
N LEU A 106 58.29 -19.88 12.04
CA LEU A 106 57.08 -19.50 11.34
C LEU A 106 55.86 -20.14 12.03
N SER A 107 54.88 -19.30 12.41
CA SER A 107 53.61 -19.76 12.96
C SER A 107 52.58 -19.96 11.85
N VAL A 108 52.06 -21.17 11.75
CA VAL A 108 50.99 -21.52 10.79
C VAL A 108 49.75 -21.91 11.56
N SER A 109 48.61 -21.27 11.22
CA SER A 109 47.30 -21.58 11.81
C SER A 109 46.57 -22.65 11.01
N PHE A 110 46.09 -23.68 11.67
CA PHE A 110 45.29 -24.75 11.10
C PHE A 110 43.91 -24.78 11.77
N PRO A 111 42.81 -25.10 11.03
CA PRO A 111 41.54 -25.38 11.64
C PRO A 111 41.63 -26.48 12.70
N VAL A 112 40.94 -26.33 13.82
CA VAL A 112 40.81 -27.40 14.80
C VAL A 112 40.09 -28.59 14.16
N PRO A 113 40.57 -29.83 14.36
CA PRO A 113 39.83 -31.01 13.91
C PRO A 113 38.43 -31.03 14.49
N ASN A 114 37.46 -31.48 13.70
CA ASN A 114 36.05 -31.52 14.13
C ASN A 114 35.88 -32.39 15.39
N ASP A 115 35.68 -31.76 16.53
CA ASP A 115 35.44 -32.37 17.83
C ASP A 115 33.93 -32.32 18.24
N GLY A 116 33.04 -32.02 17.28
CA GLY A 116 31.59 -31.89 17.52
C GLY A 116 31.17 -30.56 18.14
N LYS A 117 32.09 -29.58 18.18
CA LYS A 117 31.82 -28.26 18.81
C LYS A 117 32.07 -27.15 17.83
N THR A 118 31.50 -25.99 18.13
CA THR A 118 31.73 -24.73 17.42
C THR A 118 31.86 -23.57 18.41
N ASN A 119 32.71 -22.62 18.06
CA ASN A 119 32.84 -21.35 18.75
C ASN A 119 32.05 -20.22 18.05
N THR A 120 31.28 -20.53 16.99
CA THR A 120 30.62 -19.52 16.16
C THR A 120 29.09 -19.72 16.23
N TRP A 121 28.44 -19.03 17.13
CA TRP A 121 27.00 -19.10 17.33
C TRP A 121 26.46 -17.86 18.02
N ALA A 122 25.17 -17.58 17.85
CA ALA A 122 24.50 -16.43 18.44
C ALA A 122 23.08 -16.80 18.86
N TYR A 123 22.58 -16.19 19.93
CA TYR A 123 21.21 -16.33 20.37
C TYR A 123 20.65 -15.01 20.95
N SER A 124 19.33 -14.84 20.94
CA SER A 124 18.68 -13.57 21.20
C SER A 124 17.96 -13.45 22.55
N ASP A 125 17.53 -14.57 23.15
CA ASP A 125 16.68 -14.57 24.36
C ASP A 125 17.12 -15.65 25.34
N ASP A 126 17.23 -15.33 26.63
CA ASP A 126 17.59 -16.26 27.69
C ASP A 126 16.63 -17.44 27.84
N LYS A 127 15.39 -17.34 27.35
CA LYS A 127 14.41 -18.43 27.28
C LYS A 127 14.86 -19.60 26.40
N GLN A 128 15.82 -19.34 25.49
CA GLN A 128 16.40 -20.39 24.64
C GLN A 128 17.28 -21.37 25.44
N PHE A 129 17.72 -20.99 26.64
CA PHE A 129 18.42 -21.89 27.55
C PHE A 129 17.44 -22.67 28.40
N THR A 130 17.43 -24.00 28.22
CA THR A 130 16.51 -24.88 28.92
C THR A 130 16.98 -25.20 30.33
N SER A 131 16.03 -25.62 31.23
CA SER A 131 16.34 -26.09 32.58
C SER A 131 17.27 -27.29 32.63
N ASP A 132 17.31 -28.07 31.53
CA ASP A 132 18.12 -29.27 31.40
C ASP A 132 19.54 -28.97 30.87
N GLY A 133 19.87 -27.68 30.65
CA GLY A 133 21.21 -27.24 30.25
C GLY A 133 21.51 -27.32 28.75
N TYR A 134 20.47 -27.27 27.95
CA TYR A 134 20.59 -27.23 26.47
C TYR A 134 20.20 -25.87 25.92
N MET A 135 20.74 -25.54 24.72
CA MET A 135 20.26 -24.40 23.93
C MET A 135 19.25 -24.87 22.90
N THR A 136 18.18 -24.09 22.75
CA THR A 136 17.18 -24.30 21.72
C THR A 136 17.14 -23.14 20.74
N PHE A 137 17.02 -23.47 19.45
CA PHE A 137 16.85 -22.49 18.38
C PHE A 137 15.59 -22.80 17.60
N HIS A 138 14.91 -21.75 17.15
CA HIS A 138 13.58 -21.88 16.60
C HIS A 138 13.48 -21.31 15.19
N ASN A 139 12.87 -22.07 14.28
CA ASN A 139 12.33 -21.57 13.03
C ASN A 139 10.81 -21.59 13.09
N TYR A 140 10.22 -20.44 12.86
CA TYR A 140 8.78 -20.23 12.85
C TYR A 140 8.28 -20.06 11.42
N SER A 141 7.16 -20.69 11.10
CA SER A 141 6.39 -20.41 9.90
C SER A 141 4.91 -20.36 10.24
N ALA A 142 4.19 -19.42 9.65
CA ALA A 142 2.77 -19.26 9.90
C ALA A 142 1.98 -19.32 8.58
N GLN A 143 0.86 -20.02 8.59
CA GLN A 143 -0.09 -20.06 7.49
C GLN A 143 -1.45 -19.53 7.95
N ILE A 144 -1.93 -18.47 7.33
CA ILE A 144 -3.24 -17.91 7.59
C ILE A 144 -4.31 -18.88 7.09
N ILE A 145 -5.23 -19.28 7.97
CA ILE A 145 -6.36 -20.18 7.68
C ILE A 145 -7.70 -19.47 7.70
N ASP A 146 -7.74 -18.21 8.12
CA ASP A 146 -8.95 -17.40 8.19
C ASP A 146 -9.56 -17.19 6.80
N THR A 147 -10.89 -17.34 6.71
CA THR A 147 -11.66 -17.15 5.47
C THR A 147 -12.63 -15.97 5.55
N ASN A 148 -12.61 -15.21 6.63
CA ASN A 148 -13.55 -14.12 6.85
C ASN A 148 -13.29 -12.95 5.88
N ILE A 149 -14.39 -12.37 5.39
CA ILE A 149 -14.36 -11.16 4.58
C ILE A 149 -14.54 -9.95 5.50
N ARG A 150 -13.60 -9.01 5.44
CA ARG A 150 -13.66 -7.75 6.20
C ARG A 150 -14.15 -6.65 5.29
N SER A 151 -15.37 -6.20 5.53
CA SER A 151 -16.00 -5.14 4.74
C SER A 151 -15.92 -3.80 5.47
N LEU A 152 -15.45 -2.79 4.77
CA LEU A 152 -15.38 -1.42 5.23
C LEU A 152 -16.31 -0.55 4.39
N ASN A 153 -17.17 0.20 5.06
CA ASN A 153 -17.79 1.34 4.43
C ASN A 153 -16.74 2.45 4.41
N ALA A 154 -16.24 2.79 3.22
CA ALA A 154 -15.34 3.92 3.10
C ALA A 154 -16.05 5.18 3.58
N GLY A 155 -15.30 6.06 4.22
CA GLY A 155 -15.79 7.36 4.64
C GLY A 155 -16.23 8.21 3.46
N ARG A 156 -15.90 9.49 3.48
CA ARG A 156 -16.15 10.39 2.36
C ARG A 156 -14.89 10.53 1.51
N SER A 157 -15.09 10.58 0.19
CA SER A 157 -14.05 10.86 -0.81
C SER A 157 -14.23 12.29 -1.28
N SER A 158 -13.18 13.08 -1.13
CA SER A 158 -13.14 14.46 -1.61
C SER A 158 -12.47 14.53 -2.96
N GLY A 159 -12.92 15.45 -3.81
CA GLY A 159 -12.39 15.57 -5.15
C GLY A 159 -12.65 16.91 -5.81
N LEU A 160 -12.05 17.09 -6.97
CA LEU A 160 -12.23 18.23 -7.84
C LEU A 160 -13.11 17.86 -9.03
N GLU A 161 -13.88 18.81 -9.52
CA GLU A 161 -14.78 18.65 -10.65
C GLU A 161 -14.65 19.83 -11.62
N LEU A 162 -14.60 19.50 -12.90
CA LEU A 162 -14.72 20.45 -14.00
C LEU A 162 -15.78 19.93 -14.96
N SER A 163 -16.76 20.75 -15.31
CA SER A 163 -17.79 20.41 -16.30
C SER A 163 -18.06 21.57 -17.22
N VAL A 164 -18.47 21.26 -18.44
CA VAL A 164 -18.90 22.24 -19.43
C VAL A 164 -20.29 21.85 -19.90
N ALA A 165 -21.21 22.79 -19.84
CA ALA A 165 -22.55 22.65 -20.38
C ALA A 165 -22.67 23.55 -21.61
N TYR A 166 -23.16 22.97 -22.71
CA TYR A 166 -23.45 23.67 -23.96
C TYR A 166 -24.95 23.82 -24.13
N ASP A 167 -25.43 25.06 -24.21
CA ASP A 167 -26.86 25.39 -24.35
C ASP A 167 -27.34 25.02 -25.75
N MET A 168 -28.32 24.15 -25.84
CA MET A 168 -28.95 23.67 -27.07
C MET A 168 -30.26 24.42 -27.39
N GLY A 169 -30.66 25.33 -26.48
CA GLY A 169 -31.85 26.18 -26.64
C GLY A 169 -33.02 25.83 -25.73
N LYS A 170 -34.14 26.47 -25.98
CA LYS A 170 -35.34 26.36 -25.16
C LYS A 170 -36.15 25.10 -25.55
N ALA A 171 -36.43 24.25 -24.57
CA ALA A 171 -37.44 23.19 -24.71
C ALA A 171 -38.87 23.75 -24.48
N PHE A 172 -39.07 24.68 -23.50
CA PHE A 172 -40.32 25.39 -23.19
C PHE A 172 -39.99 26.79 -22.66
N LYS A 173 -41.05 27.63 -22.40
CA LYS A 173 -40.88 29.04 -21.97
C LYS A 173 -39.89 29.29 -20.82
N ARG A 174 -39.70 28.32 -19.89
CA ARG A 174 -38.81 28.45 -18.74
C ARG A 174 -37.86 27.25 -18.59
N LEU A 175 -37.81 26.40 -19.59
CA LEU A 175 -37.05 25.15 -19.56
C LEU A 175 -36.06 25.17 -20.72
N ASP A 176 -34.78 25.24 -20.35
CA ASP A 176 -33.66 25.15 -21.30
C ASP A 176 -33.05 23.75 -21.24
N TRP A 177 -32.59 23.25 -22.34
CA TRP A 177 -31.84 21.99 -22.36
C TRP A 177 -30.41 22.20 -22.84
N SER A 178 -29.51 21.44 -22.32
CA SER A 178 -28.08 21.52 -22.64
C SER A 178 -27.45 20.15 -22.66
N LEU A 179 -26.33 20.03 -23.33
CA LEU A 179 -25.45 18.88 -23.21
C LEU A 179 -24.35 19.23 -22.20
N ILE A 180 -24.14 18.38 -21.20
CA ILE A 180 -23.10 18.54 -20.22
C ILE A 180 -22.07 17.44 -20.38
N ALA A 181 -20.79 17.82 -20.35
CA ALA A 181 -19.66 16.91 -20.23
C ALA A 181 -18.80 17.37 -19.06
N GLY A 182 -18.24 16.44 -18.33
CA GLY A 182 -17.43 16.78 -17.16
C GLY A 182 -16.45 15.71 -16.77
N VAL A 183 -15.46 16.14 -16.02
CA VAL A 183 -14.42 15.29 -15.46
C VAL A 183 -14.33 15.54 -13.96
N SER A 184 -14.00 14.51 -13.19
CA SER A 184 -13.72 14.65 -11.76
C SER A 184 -12.65 13.67 -11.32
N LEU A 185 -11.92 14.07 -10.29
CA LEU A 185 -10.90 13.26 -9.64
C LEU A 185 -11.28 13.10 -8.18
N ASN A 186 -11.34 11.87 -7.70
CA ASN A 186 -11.63 11.52 -6.32
C ASN A 186 -10.61 10.51 -5.78
N ASP A 187 -10.41 10.48 -4.48
CA ASP A 187 -9.53 9.53 -3.81
C ASP A 187 -10.21 8.20 -3.48
N ILE A 188 -9.39 7.16 -3.33
CA ILE A 188 -9.75 5.86 -2.76
C ILE A 188 -8.82 5.62 -1.57
N ALA A 189 -9.39 5.45 -0.38
CA ALA A 189 -8.62 5.11 0.80
C ALA A 189 -9.43 4.16 1.70
N ALA A 190 -8.86 3.00 1.98
CA ALA A 190 -9.42 2.06 2.94
C ALA A 190 -8.29 1.35 3.68
N SER A 191 -8.40 1.18 4.97
CA SER A 191 -7.43 0.45 5.77
C SER A 191 -8.12 -0.21 6.96
N THR A 192 -7.76 -1.46 7.22
CA THR A 192 -8.18 -2.18 8.42
C THR A 192 -7.04 -3.07 8.91
N ASN A 193 -7.07 -3.39 10.17
CA ASN A 193 -6.19 -4.37 10.79
C ASN A 193 -7.03 -5.32 11.63
N ASP A 194 -6.61 -6.57 11.67
CA ASP A 194 -7.28 -7.60 12.47
C ASP A 194 -6.30 -8.73 12.81
N LYS A 195 -6.59 -9.46 13.89
CA LYS A 195 -5.91 -10.70 14.20
C LYS A 195 -6.62 -11.84 13.50
N VAL A 196 -5.88 -12.50 12.61
CA VAL A 196 -6.41 -13.59 11.79
C VAL A 196 -5.92 -14.94 12.30
N ALA A 197 -6.80 -15.93 12.30
CA ALA A 197 -6.46 -17.28 12.71
C ALA A 197 -5.39 -17.87 11.78
N ALA A 198 -4.36 -18.45 12.38
CA ALA A 198 -3.23 -19.01 11.64
C ALA A 198 -2.84 -20.39 12.22
N ARG A 199 -2.21 -21.19 11.37
CA ARG A 199 -1.49 -22.40 11.74
C ARG A 199 -0.03 -22.03 11.90
N LEU A 200 0.51 -22.15 13.11
CA LEU A 200 1.92 -21.93 13.40
C LEU A 200 2.65 -23.26 13.41
N THR A 201 3.74 -23.34 12.67
CA THR A 201 4.69 -24.45 12.72
C THR A 201 6.01 -23.93 13.28
N THR A 202 6.50 -24.59 14.32
CA THR A 202 7.79 -24.28 14.97
C THR A 202 8.70 -25.49 14.82
N VAL A 203 9.86 -25.30 14.20
CA VAL A 203 10.95 -26.25 14.18
C VAL A 203 11.93 -25.84 15.27
N THR A 204 12.14 -26.69 16.23
CA THR A 204 13.05 -26.48 17.37
C THR A 204 14.24 -27.41 17.27
N ASP A 205 15.43 -26.86 17.17
CA ASP A 205 16.71 -27.57 17.24
C ASP A 205 17.32 -27.41 18.62
N THR A 206 17.71 -28.51 19.24
CA THR A 206 18.34 -28.55 20.55
C THR A 206 19.82 -28.82 20.43
N TYR A 207 20.65 -28.03 21.10
CA TYR A 207 22.11 -28.13 21.04
C TYR A 207 22.71 -28.35 22.42
N ASN A 208 23.82 -29.07 22.45
CA ASN A 208 24.56 -29.38 23.68
C ASN A 208 25.50 -28.23 24.03
N LEU A 209 25.47 -27.78 25.29
CA LEU A 209 26.43 -26.83 25.88
C LEU A 209 27.55 -27.51 26.68
N PHE A 210 27.57 -28.82 26.70
CA PHE A 210 28.61 -29.62 27.40
C PHE A 210 28.71 -29.28 28.90
N GLY A 211 27.57 -28.96 29.53
CA GLY A 211 27.49 -28.57 30.94
C GLY A 211 27.87 -27.12 31.24
N GLN A 212 28.14 -26.33 30.22
CA GLN A 212 28.41 -24.90 30.36
C GLN A 212 27.08 -24.12 30.42
N ARG A 213 27.15 -22.89 30.92
CA ARG A 213 26.06 -21.94 30.84
C ARG A 213 26.37 -20.89 29.77
N PRO A 214 25.38 -20.51 28.95
CA PRO A 214 25.59 -19.41 28.00
C PRO A 214 25.75 -18.10 28.77
N PRO A 215 26.44 -17.10 28.21
CA PRO A 215 26.37 -15.72 28.66
C PRO A 215 24.94 -15.17 28.53
N ILE A 216 24.64 -14.04 29.14
CA ILE A 216 23.31 -13.40 29.09
C ILE A 216 22.97 -12.98 27.65
N ALA A 217 21.75 -13.21 27.23
CA ALA A 217 21.25 -12.77 25.92
C ALA A 217 21.13 -11.23 25.81
N PRO A 218 21.30 -10.63 24.62
CA PRO A 218 21.71 -11.24 23.38
C PRO A 218 23.21 -11.55 23.36
N TYR A 219 23.60 -12.68 22.81
CA TYR A 219 24.98 -13.13 22.76
C TYR A 219 25.36 -13.51 21.35
N SER A 220 26.61 -13.18 20.99
CA SER A 220 27.23 -13.60 19.72
C SER A 220 28.68 -14.03 19.96
N ALA A 221 29.00 -15.26 19.56
CA ALA A 221 30.32 -15.84 19.66
C ALA A 221 30.98 -15.94 18.25
N PRO A 222 32.29 -15.89 18.15
CA PRO A 222 33.26 -15.88 19.24
C PRO A 222 33.24 -14.59 20.01
N SER A 223 33.55 -14.67 21.30
CA SER A 223 33.60 -13.50 22.16
C SER A 223 34.92 -13.43 22.93
N SER A 224 35.36 -12.22 23.23
CA SER A 224 36.58 -11.98 23.98
C SER A 224 36.38 -10.89 25.03
N VAL A 225 37.08 -11.01 26.12
CA VAL A 225 37.17 -9.98 27.17
C VAL A 225 38.58 -9.40 27.15
N SER A 226 38.69 -8.10 26.99
CA SER A 226 39.92 -7.38 27.07
C SER A 226 40.06 -6.74 28.47
N SER A 227 41.12 -7.03 29.14
CA SER A 227 41.53 -6.35 30.38
C SER A 227 42.76 -5.50 30.14
N SER A 228 42.77 -4.27 30.66
CA SER A 228 43.95 -3.42 30.63
C SER A 228 44.43 -3.18 32.04
N VAL A 229 45.74 -3.36 32.27
CA VAL A 229 46.40 -3.06 33.52
C VAL A 229 47.40 -1.95 33.25
N THR A 230 47.25 -0.84 33.95
CA THR A 230 48.27 0.21 33.92
C THR A 230 49.30 -0.09 35.01
N ASN A 231 50.51 -0.32 34.59
CA ASN A 231 51.64 -0.59 35.47
C ASN A 231 52.06 0.65 36.21
N SER A 232 52.82 0.51 37.30
CA SER A 232 53.31 1.63 38.11
C SER A 232 54.29 2.54 37.36
N ASP A 233 54.81 2.15 36.22
CA ASP A 233 55.64 2.95 35.31
C ASP A 233 54.85 3.73 34.27
N GLY A 234 53.50 3.68 34.33
CA GLY A 234 52.62 4.41 33.41
C GLY A 234 52.40 3.66 32.08
N THR A 235 52.95 2.50 31.89
CA THR A 235 52.68 1.67 30.71
C THR A 235 51.37 0.89 30.90
N THR A 236 50.56 0.81 29.85
CA THR A 236 49.32 0.02 29.85
C THR A 236 49.55 -1.28 29.04
N SER A 237 49.42 -2.40 29.70
CA SER A 237 49.36 -3.70 29.06
C SER A 237 47.89 -4.12 28.92
N SER A 238 47.47 -4.57 27.73
CA SER A 238 46.18 -5.15 27.48
C SER A 238 46.31 -6.64 27.21
N ASP A 239 45.50 -7.39 27.91
CA ASP A 239 45.35 -8.84 27.69
C ASP A 239 43.91 -9.11 27.20
N THR A 240 43.79 -9.96 26.18
CA THR A 240 42.50 -10.36 25.61
C THR A 240 42.34 -11.86 25.76
N ALA A 241 41.44 -12.26 26.61
CA ALA A 241 41.08 -13.66 26.83
C ALA A 241 39.84 -14.04 26.04
N ASP A 242 39.87 -15.18 25.39
CA ASP A 242 38.69 -15.79 24.76
C ASP A 242 37.80 -16.37 25.86
N ASN A 243 36.57 -15.83 25.98
CA ASN A 243 35.55 -16.31 26.91
C ASN A 243 34.38 -16.98 26.19
N THR A 244 34.61 -17.45 24.96
CA THR A 244 33.57 -18.07 24.15
C THR A 244 33.11 -19.38 24.77
N THR A 245 31.81 -19.48 25.03
CA THR A 245 31.17 -20.76 25.39
C THR A 245 31.02 -21.61 24.13
N LEU A 246 31.44 -22.87 24.18
CA LEU A 246 31.35 -23.80 23.05
C LEU A 246 29.97 -24.43 22.98
N LEU A 247 29.42 -24.50 21.77
CA LEU A 247 28.16 -25.15 21.45
C LEU A 247 28.39 -26.38 20.59
N GLY A 248 27.49 -27.35 20.61
CA GLY A 248 27.49 -28.44 19.65
C GLY A 248 27.40 -27.91 18.20
N ASN A 249 28.18 -28.48 17.28
CA ASN A 249 28.18 -28.02 15.89
C ASN A 249 27.11 -28.70 15.00
N ALA A 250 26.29 -29.55 15.63
CA ALA A 250 25.11 -30.17 15.04
C ALA A 250 23.95 -30.19 16.06
N PRO A 251 22.69 -30.16 15.64
CA PRO A 251 21.58 -30.40 16.54
C PRO A 251 21.64 -31.77 17.18
N LEU A 252 21.45 -31.84 18.49
CA LEU A 252 21.30 -33.11 19.21
C LEU A 252 19.94 -33.74 18.89
N ALA A 253 18.92 -32.90 18.73
CA ALA A 253 17.57 -33.29 18.36
C ALA A 253 16.85 -32.18 17.63
N ARG A 254 15.97 -32.54 16.71
CA ARG A 254 15.01 -31.64 16.04
C ARG A 254 13.60 -32.06 16.37
N ASN A 255 12.79 -31.14 16.82
CA ASN A 255 11.37 -31.34 17.04
C ASN A 255 10.56 -30.36 16.20
N THR A 256 9.43 -30.81 15.65
CA THR A 256 8.50 -29.95 14.88
C THR A 256 7.14 -30.01 15.55
N THR A 257 6.67 -28.85 15.98
CA THR A 257 5.33 -28.67 16.56
C THR A 257 4.46 -27.85 15.65
N THR A 258 3.17 -28.19 15.59
CA THR A 258 2.18 -27.43 14.82
C THR A 258 1.02 -27.11 15.71
N ILE A 259 0.72 -25.81 15.85
CA ILE A 259 -0.41 -25.29 16.63
C ILE A 259 -1.40 -24.67 15.64
N THR A 260 -2.67 -25.05 15.75
CA THR A 260 -3.77 -24.56 14.90
C THR A 260 -4.83 -23.95 15.81
N ASP A 261 -5.53 -22.92 15.32
CA ASP A 261 -6.69 -22.25 15.92
C ASP A 261 -6.44 -21.44 17.23
N SER A 262 -5.35 -21.64 17.93
CA SER A 262 -4.96 -20.83 19.10
C SER A 262 -3.92 -19.76 18.80
N THR A 263 -3.45 -19.68 17.57
CA THR A 263 -2.44 -18.72 17.12
C THR A 263 -3.05 -17.74 16.15
N SER A 264 -2.70 -16.48 16.28
CA SER A 264 -3.13 -15.41 15.40
C SER A 264 -1.94 -14.66 14.80
N VAL A 265 -2.10 -14.21 13.59
CA VAL A 265 -1.20 -13.30 12.88
C VAL A 265 -1.88 -11.93 12.83
N ASP A 266 -1.16 -10.87 13.11
CA ASP A 266 -1.64 -9.52 12.91
C ASP A 266 -1.59 -9.18 11.42
N ASN A 267 -2.75 -8.95 10.84
CA ASN A 267 -2.88 -8.67 9.42
C ASN A 267 -3.41 -7.26 9.20
N ARG A 268 -2.73 -6.49 8.37
CA ARG A 268 -3.09 -5.12 8.03
C ARG A 268 -3.28 -4.99 6.53
N TRP A 269 -4.50 -4.69 6.12
CA TRP A 269 -4.85 -4.38 4.74
C TRP A 269 -4.91 -2.88 4.53
N LYS A 270 -4.33 -2.41 3.45
CA LYS A 270 -4.31 -1.00 3.09
C LYS A 270 -4.51 -0.84 1.59
N LEU A 271 -5.55 -0.11 1.22
CA LEU A 271 -5.84 0.28 -0.15
C LEU A 271 -5.72 1.79 -0.25
N LYS A 272 -4.95 2.27 -1.21
CA LYS A 272 -4.85 3.69 -1.57
C LYS A 272 -4.90 3.84 -3.07
N GLY A 273 -5.56 4.91 -3.52
CA GLY A 273 -5.66 5.16 -4.95
C GLY A 273 -6.47 6.40 -5.26
N SER A 274 -6.79 6.55 -6.51
CA SER A 274 -7.67 7.60 -7.01
C SER A 274 -8.46 7.08 -8.20
N TYR A 275 -9.59 7.71 -8.46
CA TYR A 275 -10.33 7.44 -9.67
C TYR A 275 -10.72 8.74 -10.36
N PHE A 276 -10.56 8.69 -11.66
CA PHE A 276 -10.93 9.74 -12.58
C PHE A 276 -12.24 9.37 -13.24
N THR A 277 -13.23 10.26 -13.16
CA THR A 277 -14.52 10.03 -13.79
C THR A 277 -14.69 11.00 -14.95
N MET A 278 -15.06 10.47 -16.11
CA MET A 278 -15.63 11.23 -17.22
C MET A 278 -17.12 11.00 -17.27
N ARG A 279 -17.90 12.04 -17.51
CA ARG A 279 -19.36 11.94 -17.62
C ARG A 279 -19.87 12.81 -18.76
N ALA A 280 -20.91 12.36 -19.42
CA ALA A 280 -21.60 13.12 -20.44
C ALA A 280 -23.08 12.75 -20.53
N GLY A 281 -23.91 13.73 -20.80
CA GLY A 281 -25.36 13.51 -20.95
C GLY A 281 -26.17 14.78 -21.12
N PRO A 282 -27.47 14.67 -21.35
CA PRO A 282 -28.39 15.79 -21.37
C PRO A 282 -28.58 16.39 -19.97
N SER A 283 -28.84 17.66 -19.95
CA SER A 283 -29.23 18.44 -18.77
C SER A 283 -30.42 19.31 -19.07
N VAL A 284 -31.35 19.38 -18.14
CA VAL A 284 -32.53 20.24 -18.23
C VAL A 284 -32.45 21.28 -17.11
N THR A 285 -32.58 22.54 -17.47
CA THR A 285 -32.48 23.69 -16.54
C THR A 285 -33.82 24.41 -16.46
N LEU A 286 -34.34 24.53 -15.27
CA LEU A 286 -35.51 25.33 -14.96
C LEU A 286 -35.08 26.68 -14.38
N GLN A 287 -35.52 27.77 -15.01
CA GLN A 287 -35.23 29.13 -14.57
C GLN A 287 -36.38 29.65 -13.70
N PHE A 288 -36.11 29.79 -12.40
CA PHE A 288 -37.10 30.33 -11.44
C PHE A 288 -37.17 31.86 -11.48
N THR A 289 -35.99 32.47 -11.47
CA THR A 289 -35.82 33.93 -11.55
C THR A 289 -34.66 34.24 -12.49
N THR A 290 -34.38 35.50 -12.72
CA THR A 290 -33.20 35.94 -13.53
C THR A 290 -31.87 35.48 -12.94
N ARG A 291 -31.81 35.18 -11.64
CA ARG A 291 -30.59 34.79 -10.91
C ARG A 291 -30.58 33.36 -10.41
N PHE A 292 -31.72 32.72 -10.20
CA PHE A 292 -31.81 31.38 -9.65
C PHE A 292 -32.28 30.37 -10.69
N LYS A 293 -31.54 29.30 -10.80
CA LYS A 293 -31.78 28.16 -11.71
C LYS A 293 -31.64 26.85 -10.99
N ALA A 294 -32.41 25.87 -11.38
CA ALA A 294 -32.18 24.48 -11.01
C ALA A 294 -31.97 23.64 -12.27
N SER A 295 -31.02 22.78 -12.25
CA SER A 295 -30.77 21.84 -13.33
C SER A 295 -30.70 20.39 -12.83
N VAL A 296 -31.16 19.48 -13.69
CA VAL A 296 -31.03 18.03 -13.49
C VAL A 296 -30.35 17.48 -14.71
N SER A 297 -29.33 16.66 -14.52
CA SER A 297 -28.64 15.97 -15.59
C SER A 297 -28.52 14.48 -15.30
N ALA A 298 -28.50 13.69 -16.35
CA ALA A 298 -28.24 12.25 -16.28
C ALA A 298 -27.53 11.80 -17.55
N GLY A 299 -26.76 10.73 -17.46
CA GLY A 299 -26.03 10.23 -18.63
C GLY A 299 -25.08 9.12 -18.31
N LEU A 300 -24.13 8.93 -19.22
CA LEU A 300 -23.09 7.93 -19.07
C LEU A 300 -21.94 8.45 -18.20
N ALA A 301 -21.41 7.55 -17.38
CA ALA A 301 -20.20 7.79 -16.59
C ALA A 301 -19.16 6.72 -16.93
N MET A 302 -17.92 7.14 -16.99
CA MET A 302 -16.76 6.33 -17.30
C MET A 302 -15.72 6.57 -16.23
N VAL A 303 -15.31 5.52 -15.53
CA VAL A 303 -14.33 5.61 -14.44
C VAL A 303 -13.05 4.90 -14.84
N TYR A 304 -11.95 5.60 -14.67
CA TYR A 304 -10.60 5.05 -14.68
C TYR A 304 -10.04 5.12 -13.25
N ALA A 305 -9.93 3.96 -12.61
CA ALA A 305 -9.46 3.84 -11.24
C ALA A 305 -8.05 3.24 -11.20
N GLY A 306 -7.15 3.87 -10.45
CA GLY A 306 -5.84 3.34 -10.13
C GLY A 306 -5.72 3.15 -8.62
N SER A 307 -5.27 1.97 -8.20
CA SER A 307 -5.13 1.65 -6.78
C SER A 307 -3.90 0.80 -6.49
N ASN A 308 -3.32 1.04 -5.31
CA ASN A 308 -2.24 0.27 -4.71
C ASN A 308 -2.82 -0.46 -3.49
N TYR A 309 -2.72 -1.78 -3.51
CA TYR A 309 -3.17 -2.65 -2.44
C TYR A 309 -1.96 -3.27 -1.75
N THR A 310 -1.84 -3.05 -0.44
CA THR A 310 -0.75 -3.55 0.40
C THR A 310 -1.34 -4.38 1.53
N VAL A 311 -0.79 -5.55 1.75
CA VAL A 311 -1.05 -6.39 2.92
C VAL A 311 0.24 -6.55 3.68
N VAL A 312 0.19 -6.26 4.97
CA VAL A 312 1.29 -6.46 5.92
C VAL A 312 0.83 -7.50 6.92
N GLU A 313 1.56 -8.59 6.97
CA GLU A 313 1.38 -9.67 7.92
C GLU A 313 2.50 -9.60 8.94
N SER A 314 2.18 -9.72 10.23
CA SER A 314 3.19 -9.80 11.26
C SER A 314 2.82 -10.82 12.34
N PHE A 315 3.83 -11.44 12.88
CA PHE A 315 3.76 -12.42 13.94
C PHE A 315 4.89 -12.18 14.93
N GLU A 316 4.57 -12.09 16.20
CA GLU A 316 5.53 -11.94 17.29
C GLU A 316 5.78 -13.33 17.90
N PRO A 317 6.95 -13.96 17.62
CA PRO A 317 7.27 -15.27 18.18
C PRO A 317 7.60 -15.17 19.67
N GLU A 318 7.65 -16.32 20.34
CA GLU A 318 8.00 -16.38 21.76
C GLU A 318 9.46 -15.99 22.03
N THR A 319 10.35 -16.31 21.07
CA THR A 319 11.77 -15.94 21.07
C THR A 319 12.15 -15.34 19.71
N GLY A 320 13.06 -14.37 19.72
CA GLY A 320 13.51 -13.71 18.49
C GLY A 320 12.74 -12.43 18.18
N ALA A 321 12.99 -11.88 16.99
CA ALA A 321 12.38 -10.64 16.52
C ALA A 321 11.02 -10.87 15.86
N GLU A 322 10.19 -9.80 15.79
CA GLU A 322 8.94 -9.81 15.02
C GLU A 322 9.20 -10.27 13.56
N ILE A 323 8.45 -11.24 13.12
CA ILE A 323 8.46 -11.73 11.74
C ILE A 323 7.41 -10.96 10.97
N LYS A 324 7.82 -10.30 9.87
CA LYS A 324 6.97 -9.41 9.11
C LYS A 324 7.16 -9.61 7.61
N GLU A 325 6.06 -9.75 6.90
CA GLU A 325 6.04 -9.78 5.45
C GLU A 325 5.11 -8.70 4.90
N THR A 326 5.46 -8.18 3.73
CA THR A 326 4.67 -7.17 3.04
C THR A 326 4.52 -7.56 1.59
N VAL A 327 3.28 -7.65 1.14
CA VAL A 327 2.95 -7.89 -0.26
C VAL A 327 2.14 -6.73 -0.81
N THR A 328 2.42 -6.33 -2.04
CA THR A 328 1.81 -5.16 -2.67
C THR A 328 1.50 -5.46 -4.13
N ASP A 329 0.38 -4.92 -4.60
CA ASP A 329 -0.02 -4.95 -6.01
C ASP A 329 -0.58 -3.59 -6.42
N GLU A 330 -0.29 -3.20 -7.66
CA GLU A 330 -0.83 -2.00 -8.28
C GLU A 330 -1.67 -2.37 -9.48
N THR A 331 -2.88 -1.82 -9.54
CA THR A 331 -3.79 -2.09 -10.65
C THR A 331 -4.47 -0.84 -11.14
N THR A 332 -4.81 -0.87 -12.42
CA THR A 332 -5.68 0.14 -13.03
C THR A 332 -6.86 -0.57 -13.68
N LYS A 333 -8.06 -0.03 -13.46
CA LYS A 333 -9.31 -0.60 -13.99
C LYS A 333 -10.16 0.49 -14.63
N PHE A 334 -10.84 0.07 -15.68
CA PHE A 334 -11.81 0.87 -16.40
C PHE A 334 -13.22 0.32 -16.16
N ARG A 335 -14.18 1.21 -15.84
CA ARG A 335 -15.58 0.84 -15.62
C ARG A 335 -16.51 1.83 -16.28
N LEU A 336 -17.56 1.30 -16.88
CA LEU A 336 -18.67 2.08 -17.44
C LEU A 336 -19.86 2.02 -16.50
N GLY A 337 -20.66 3.06 -16.52
CA GLY A 337 -21.88 3.16 -15.73
C GLY A 337 -22.66 4.41 -16.09
N TYR A 338 -23.42 4.90 -15.14
CA TYR A 338 -24.26 6.07 -15.31
C TYR A 338 -24.13 7.02 -14.12
N TYR A 339 -24.56 8.26 -14.36
CA TYR A 339 -24.66 9.28 -13.33
C TYR A 339 -26.01 9.99 -13.42
N ALA A 340 -26.39 10.59 -12.32
CA ALA A 340 -27.45 11.60 -12.24
C ALA A 340 -27.04 12.69 -11.27
N ASP A 341 -27.35 13.93 -11.57
CA ASP A 341 -27.11 15.03 -10.65
C ASP A 341 -28.24 16.06 -10.68
N ALA A 342 -28.37 16.79 -9.57
CA ALA A 342 -29.26 17.92 -9.43
C ALA A 342 -28.44 19.11 -8.88
N THR A 343 -28.62 20.29 -9.46
CA THR A 343 -27.81 21.47 -9.15
C THR A 343 -28.72 22.69 -9.00
N LEU A 344 -28.49 23.45 -7.96
CA LEU A 344 -29.01 24.80 -7.78
C LEU A 344 -27.88 25.77 -8.10
N GLN A 345 -28.17 26.75 -8.97
CA GLN A 345 -27.24 27.76 -9.39
C GLN A 345 -27.76 29.16 -9.06
N PHE A 346 -26.86 29.98 -8.58
CA PHE A 346 -27.09 31.41 -8.33
C PHE A 346 -26.16 32.23 -9.22
N ASP A 347 -26.70 33.02 -10.12
CA ASP A 347 -25.95 33.91 -11.01
C ASP A 347 -25.68 35.23 -10.27
N ALA A 348 -24.44 35.44 -9.86
CA ALA A 348 -24.00 36.69 -9.21
C ALA A 348 -23.87 37.83 -10.22
N THR A 349 -23.38 37.51 -11.42
CA THR A 349 -23.32 38.41 -12.57
C THR A 349 -23.86 37.69 -13.82
N GLU A 350 -23.88 38.34 -14.95
CA GLU A 350 -24.25 37.72 -16.24
C GLU A 350 -23.30 36.59 -16.64
N ARG A 351 -22.02 36.64 -16.20
CA ARG A 351 -20.99 35.71 -16.59
C ARG A 351 -20.50 34.78 -15.49
N THR A 352 -20.79 35.12 -14.22
CA THR A 352 -20.26 34.33 -13.09
C THR A 352 -21.38 34.01 -12.09
N GLY A 353 -21.28 32.87 -11.45
CA GLY A 353 -22.21 32.43 -10.43
C GLY A 353 -21.61 31.34 -9.53
N PHE A 354 -22.43 30.87 -8.63
CA PHE A 354 -22.13 29.79 -7.73
C PHE A 354 -23.13 28.65 -7.92
N TYR A 355 -22.72 27.44 -7.62
CA TYR A 355 -23.63 26.31 -7.61
C TYR A 355 -23.42 25.42 -6.40
N VAL A 356 -24.48 24.74 -6.02
CA VAL A 356 -24.48 23.63 -5.07
C VAL A 356 -25.38 22.53 -5.65
N GLY A 357 -25.03 21.28 -5.43
CA GLY A 357 -25.80 20.17 -5.99
C GLY A 357 -25.54 18.86 -5.31
N ALA A 358 -26.41 17.90 -5.63
CA ALA A 358 -26.25 16.50 -5.27
C ALA A 358 -25.84 15.71 -6.51
N VAL A 359 -25.05 14.67 -6.31
CA VAL A 359 -24.58 13.77 -7.37
C VAL A 359 -24.76 12.32 -6.95
N TYR A 360 -25.18 11.51 -7.89
CA TYR A 360 -25.22 10.06 -7.80
C TYR A 360 -24.45 9.47 -8.98
N GLN A 361 -23.65 8.44 -8.72
CA GLN A 361 -22.87 7.75 -9.73
C GLN A 361 -22.82 6.25 -9.44
N ALA A 362 -23.00 5.43 -10.46
CA ALA A 362 -22.94 3.99 -10.37
C ALA A 362 -22.13 3.42 -11.54
N THR A 363 -20.95 2.85 -11.24
CA THR A 363 -20.02 2.33 -12.25
C THR A 363 -19.55 0.90 -11.99
N GLY A 364 -20.23 0.18 -11.07
CA GLY A 364 -19.94 -1.22 -10.77
C GLY A 364 -18.76 -1.42 -9.83
N SER A 365 -18.28 -2.64 -9.73
CA SER A 365 -17.19 -3.03 -8.85
C SER A 365 -16.01 -3.63 -9.62
N TYR A 366 -14.84 -3.69 -8.97
CA TYR A 366 -13.70 -4.43 -9.48
C TYR A 366 -12.91 -5.08 -8.34
N ASP A 367 -12.17 -6.14 -8.68
CA ASP A 367 -11.30 -6.84 -7.76
C ASP A 367 -9.85 -6.50 -8.09
N GLN A 368 -9.06 -6.31 -7.04
CA GLN A 368 -7.62 -6.23 -7.09
C GLN A 368 -7.05 -7.43 -6.34
N VAL A 369 -6.19 -8.19 -6.98
CA VAL A 369 -5.70 -9.48 -6.48
C VAL A 369 -4.19 -9.44 -6.37
N ILE A 370 -3.68 -9.71 -5.17
CA ILE A 370 -2.28 -10.05 -4.95
C ILE A 370 -2.17 -11.57 -5.05
N ALA A 371 -1.53 -12.08 -6.09
CA ALA A 371 -1.31 -13.50 -6.27
C ALA A 371 0.19 -13.77 -6.39
N THR A 372 0.78 -14.34 -5.34
CA THR A 372 2.17 -14.79 -5.29
C THR A 372 2.21 -16.27 -4.94
N ALA A 373 3.39 -16.90 -4.92
CA ALA A 373 3.54 -18.29 -4.47
C ALA A 373 3.03 -18.49 -3.03
N ASN A 374 3.14 -17.47 -2.18
CA ASN A 374 2.91 -17.55 -0.75
C ASN A 374 1.69 -16.76 -0.28
N ALA A 375 1.09 -15.91 -1.13
CA ALA A 375 -0.03 -15.07 -0.76
C ALA A 375 -1.07 -14.98 -1.89
N ASN A 376 -2.34 -15.02 -1.49
CA ASN A 376 -3.47 -14.78 -2.37
C ASN A 376 -4.48 -13.90 -1.62
N TYR A 377 -4.41 -12.59 -1.86
CA TYR A 377 -5.26 -11.59 -1.24
C TYR A 377 -6.12 -10.88 -2.27
N VAL A 378 -7.37 -10.66 -1.93
CA VAL A 378 -8.34 -9.98 -2.78
C VAL A 378 -8.89 -8.75 -2.06
N SER A 379 -8.82 -7.61 -2.72
CA SER A 379 -9.54 -6.40 -2.35
C SER A 379 -10.62 -6.13 -3.39
N LYS A 380 -11.88 -6.13 -2.98
CA LYS A 380 -13.00 -5.76 -3.83
C LYS A 380 -13.38 -4.31 -3.57
N ILE A 381 -13.38 -3.51 -4.62
CA ILE A 381 -13.72 -2.08 -4.60
C ILE A 381 -15.05 -1.89 -5.32
N ASP A 382 -16.04 -1.39 -4.60
CA ASP A 382 -17.41 -1.19 -5.12
C ASP A 382 -17.71 0.29 -5.33
N LEU A 383 -17.86 0.68 -6.61
CA LEU A 383 -18.21 2.01 -7.07
C LEU A 383 -19.67 2.09 -7.56
N SER A 384 -20.51 1.11 -7.21
CA SER A 384 -21.88 1.01 -7.72
C SER A 384 -22.87 1.98 -7.09
N ASN A 385 -22.51 2.60 -5.96
CA ASN A 385 -23.40 3.50 -5.24
C ASN A 385 -22.61 4.65 -4.59
N LEU A 386 -22.18 5.59 -5.41
CA LEU A 386 -21.49 6.80 -4.96
C LEU A 386 -22.45 7.97 -4.99
N ASN A 387 -22.72 8.56 -3.83
CA ASN A 387 -23.61 9.70 -3.71
C ASN A 387 -22.97 10.80 -2.84
N GLY A 388 -23.34 12.04 -3.07
CA GLY A 388 -22.78 13.13 -2.29
C GLY A 388 -23.18 14.51 -2.79
N LEU A 389 -22.41 15.47 -2.34
CA LEU A 389 -22.61 16.87 -2.64
C LEU A 389 -21.48 17.44 -3.49
N ARG A 390 -21.79 18.46 -4.25
CA ARG A 390 -20.84 19.25 -5.02
C ARG A 390 -21.15 20.73 -4.88
N ALA A 391 -20.13 21.57 -4.93
CA ALA A 391 -20.28 23.01 -4.89
C ALA A 391 -19.12 23.70 -5.61
N GLY A 392 -19.37 24.86 -6.18
CA GLY A 392 -18.35 25.58 -6.91
C GLY A 392 -18.85 26.84 -7.59
N MET A 393 -18.12 27.25 -8.59
CA MET A 393 -18.35 28.44 -9.38
C MET A 393 -18.74 28.10 -10.82
N THR A 394 -19.51 28.97 -11.43
CA THR A 394 -19.88 28.90 -12.85
C THR A 394 -19.35 30.10 -13.59
N PHE A 395 -18.92 29.86 -14.82
CA PHE A 395 -18.44 30.88 -15.76
C PHE A 395 -19.13 30.68 -17.10
N ARG A 396 -19.67 31.75 -17.68
CA ARG A 396 -20.33 31.74 -18.99
C ARG A 396 -19.49 32.46 -20.01
N PHE A 397 -19.35 31.87 -21.20
CA PHE A 397 -18.59 32.40 -22.32
C PHE A 397 -19.15 31.96 -23.68
#